data_8ef2ea95f93a387422df7bc1a5f94517
#
_entry.id   8ef2ea95f93a387422df7bc1a5f94517
#
_cell.length_a   1.000
_cell.length_b   1.000
_cell.length_c   1.000
_cell.angle_alpha   90.00
_cell.angle_beta   90.00
_cell.angle_gamma   90.00
#
_symmetry.space_group_name_H-M   'P 1'
#
loop_
_entity.id
_entity.type
_entity.pdbx_description
1 polymer ?
#
loop_
_entity_poly.entity_id
_entity_poly.type
_entity_poly.pdbx_seq_one_letter_code
_entity_poly.pdbx_strand_id
1 'polypeptide(L)'
;MKQVTFSFPYITMKKQFVFSLLTLLLVQFSTVQIQAQQAKNYWPKAGVTYEIFVQSFSDSNGDGIGDFNGVTEKLDYVKELGANAIWFMPIMPSPTYHKYDVTDYKAVHPDYGTMADFKRLLDEAHKRDIKVVIDLIINHTASDHPWFQASKTGRENAFRDYYVWAQKDTIASYLNKKTVTLDSDNIRQWHDPGQGQDYYYGFFWGGMPDLNFDSPQVRKEIVDIGRFWLEEVGVDGFRLDAAKHIFPDDRPLDNHAFWKEFRQEMEAIKPDVYLVGEVYDKKEVVAPYLPGLAALFNFDFHYTMIEALNTENGQVLYQKQKDVLDFYQGITSDFIDATFSSNHDQPRLLNDLKQDPAKYKQALAILMTFPGAPYLYYGEEIGMLGLKPDEQIREPFLWDAKEKDSKRARWIEPKYSTDATVTPLAQQRVDGSSYFNHYKKVIALRQSNPALAIGSLESVKQTYPKSVMAFVRRSADQEVLVLHHLGKEGLELPIPEGFGSPIYASEGVTVKKGMMYLPANSSLVLKK
;
A
#
# COMPACT_ATOMS: atom_id res chain seq x y z
N MET A 1 -60.93 57.25 -42.01
CA MET A 1 -60.56 56.48 -40.82
C MET A 1 -59.49 55.56 -41.17
N LYS A 2 -58.21 55.82 -40.80
CA LYS A 2 -57.04 54.96 -41.03
C LYS A 2 -56.80 54.17 -39.79
N GLN A 3 -56.80 52.82 -39.90
CA GLN A 3 -56.34 51.89 -38.87
C GLN A 3 -54.83 51.86 -38.89
N VAL A 4 -54.22 52.02 -37.74
CA VAL A 4 -52.79 51.85 -37.46
C VAL A 4 -52.62 50.51 -36.78
N THR A 5 -51.90 49.58 -37.43
CA THR A 5 -51.52 48.32 -36.87
C THR A 5 -50.11 48.43 -36.27
N PHE A 6 -50.01 48.23 -34.95
CA PHE A 6 -48.69 48.05 -34.25
C PHE A 6 -48.29 46.59 -34.32
N SER A 7 -47.13 46.33 -34.88
CA SER A 7 -46.45 45.02 -34.89
C SER A 7 -45.35 45.06 -33.81
N PHE A 8 -45.40 44.12 -32.87
CA PHE A 8 -44.37 43.93 -31.85
C PHE A 8 -43.38 42.85 -32.24
N PRO A 9 -42.07 43.05 -32.17
CA PRO A 9 -41.06 42.02 -32.40
C PRO A 9 -40.64 41.39 -31.05
N TYR A 10 -41.40 40.40 -30.55
CA TYR A 10 -41.09 39.77 -29.26
C TYR A 10 -40.77 38.25 -29.29
N ILE A 11 -40.47 37.69 -30.45
CA ILE A 11 -40.30 36.22 -30.56
C ILE A 11 -38.86 35.78 -30.86
N THR A 12 -37.96 36.64 -31.26
CA THR A 12 -36.59 36.22 -31.68
C THR A 12 -35.59 36.12 -30.54
N MET A 13 -35.76 36.85 -29.44
CA MET A 13 -34.78 36.79 -28.30
C MET A 13 -34.88 35.53 -27.43
N LYS A 14 -36.07 34.93 -27.27
CA LYS A 14 -36.21 33.72 -26.44
C LYS A 14 -35.57 32.46 -27.06
N LYS A 15 -35.54 32.34 -28.38
CA LYS A 15 -34.91 31.15 -29.05
C LYS A 15 -33.38 31.18 -28.99
N GLN A 16 -32.75 32.34 -29.06
CA GLN A 16 -31.29 32.46 -28.95
C GLN A 16 -30.78 32.20 -27.53
N PHE A 17 -31.54 32.64 -26.50
CA PHE A 17 -31.17 32.39 -25.10
C PHE A 17 -31.31 30.92 -24.71
N VAL A 18 -32.34 30.23 -25.20
CA VAL A 18 -32.53 28.79 -24.95
C VAL A 18 -31.46 27.96 -25.70
N PHE A 19 -31.09 28.36 -26.91
CA PHE A 19 -30.03 27.68 -27.66
C PHE A 19 -28.65 27.88 -27.01
N SER A 20 -28.35 29.07 -26.49
CA SER A 20 -27.10 29.34 -25.76
C SER A 20 -27.04 28.61 -24.41
N LEU A 21 -28.17 28.45 -23.69
CA LEU A 21 -28.21 27.67 -22.45
C LEU A 21 -28.08 26.18 -22.69
N LEU A 22 -28.69 25.63 -23.77
CA LEU A 22 -28.54 24.23 -24.16
C LEU A 22 -27.13 23.93 -24.64
N THR A 23 -26.45 24.83 -25.36
CA THR A 23 -25.07 24.66 -25.79
C THR A 23 -24.11 24.75 -24.60
N LEU A 24 -24.35 25.61 -23.61
CA LEU A 24 -23.56 25.67 -22.38
C LEU A 24 -23.73 24.38 -21.52
N LEU A 25 -24.97 23.90 -21.40
CA LEU A 25 -25.25 22.63 -20.70
C LEU A 25 -24.67 21.43 -21.42
N LEU A 26 -24.71 21.36 -22.76
CA LEU A 26 -24.09 20.29 -23.53
C LEU A 26 -22.55 20.35 -23.49
N VAL A 27 -21.95 21.54 -23.41
CA VAL A 27 -20.51 21.70 -23.22
C VAL A 27 -20.10 21.33 -21.79
N GLN A 28 -20.90 21.66 -20.77
CA GLN A 28 -20.64 21.21 -19.39
C GLN A 28 -20.86 19.71 -19.23
N PHE A 29 -21.88 19.12 -19.88
CA PHE A 29 -22.07 17.65 -19.88
C PHE A 29 -20.94 16.93 -20.64
N SER A 30 -20.44 17.48 -21.74
CA SER A 30 -19.30 16.91 -22.46
C SER A 30 -18.00 17.05 -21.69
N THR A 31 -17.78 18.13 -20.93
CA THR A 31 -16.59 18.28 -20.07
C THR A 31 -16.66 17.39 -18.84
N VAL A 32 -17.85 17.13 -18.27
CA VAL A 32 -18.04 16.15 -17.20
C VAL A 32 -17.90 14.70 -17.71
N GLN A 33 -18.34 14.40 -18.94
CA GLN A 33 -18.11 13.08 -19.55
C GLN A 33 -16.66 12.87 -20.02
N ILE A 34 -15.92 13.92 -20.36
CA ILE A 34 -14.48 13.81 -20.70
C ILE A 34 -13.64 13.61 -19.43
N GLN A 35 -14.09 14.02 -18.25
CA GLN A 35 -13.45 13.68 -16.96
C GLN A 35 -13.79 12.27 -16.45
N ALA A 36 -14.82 11.65 -16.97
CA ALA A 36 -15.13 10.22 -16.74
C ALA A 36 -14.44 9.28 -17.74
N GLN A 37 -13.38 9.73 -18.39
CA GLN A 37 -12.53 8.83 -19.19
C GLN A 37 -11.82 7.89 -18.20
N GLN A 38 -12.27 6.63 -18.22
CA GLN A 38 -11.93 5.53 -17.34
C GLN A 38 -10.48 5.61 -16.85
N ALA A 39 -10.29 5.75 -15.55
CA ALA A 39 -9.00 5.52 -14.93
C ALA A 39 -8.51 4.15 -15.39
N LYS A 40 -7.44 4.12 -16.18
CA LYS A 40 -6.87 2.86 -16.67
C LYS A 40 -6.41 2.06 -15.45
N ASN A 41 -6.84 0.82 -15.37
CA ASN A 41 -6.32 -0.08 -14.37
C ASN A 41 -4.90 -0.49 -14.78
N TYR A 42 -3.90 0.03 -14.07
CA TYR A 42 -2.49 -0.31 -14.31
C TYR A 42 -1.99 -1.42 -13.37
N TRP A 43 -2.88 -2.01 -12.59
CA TRP A 43 -2.55 -3.12 -11.72
C TRP A 43 -2.07 -4.34 -12.53
N PRO A 44 -1.06 -5.12 -12.07
CA PRO A 44 -0.34 -4.93 -10.80
C PRO A 44 0.84 -3.94 -10.87
N LYS A 45 1.31 -3.55 -12.06
CA LYS A 45 2.59 -2.83 -12.25
C LYS A 45 2.60 -1.40 -11.68
N ALA A 46 1.45 -0.75 -11.63
CA ALA A 46 1.36 0.66 -11.22
C ALA A 46 0.00 1.02 -10.62
N GLY A 47 -0.80 0.04 -10.22
CA GLY A 47 -2.05 0.25 -9.51
C GLY A 47 -1.81 0.78 -8.09
N VAL A 48 -2.80 1.46 -7.53
CA VAL A 48 -2.78 1.92 -6.15
C VAL A 48 -3.42 0.86 -5.27
N THR A 49 -2.64 0.29 -4.35
CA THR A 49 -3.12 -0.70 -3.39
C THR A 49 -3.41 -0.05 -2.05
N TYR A 50 -4.55 -0.40 -1.45
CA TYR A 50 -4.99 0.10 -0.16
C TYR A 50 -4.89 -1.02 0.88
N GLU A 51 -4.01 -0.86 1.85
CA GLU A 51 -3.80 -1.80 2.94
C GLU A 51 -4.86 -1.61 4.01
N ILE A 52 -5.54 -2.70 4.40
CA ILE A 52 -6.61 -2.70 5.39
C ILE A 52 -6.30 -3.67 6.53
N PHE A 53 -6.33 -3.16 7.76
CA PHE A 53 -6.50 -3.97 8.97
C PHE A 53 -7.99 -4.12 9.25
N VAL A 54 -8.56 -5.29 8.97
CA VAL A 54 -10.00 -5.54 9.05
C VAL A 54 -10.56 -5.17 10.41
N GLN A 55 -9.87 -5.58 11.49
CA GLN A 55 -10.29 -5.34 12.89
C GLN A 55 -10.55 -3.87 13.22
N SER A 56 -9.84 -2.95 12.55
CA SER A 56 -9.93 -1.50 12.78
C SER A 56 -10.74 -0.75 11.74
N PHE A 57 -11.13 -1.40 10.64
CA PHE A 57 -11.64 -0.67 9.47
C PHE A 57 -13.11 -0.31 9.58
N SER A 58 -14.00 -1.31 9.67
CA SER A 58 -15.46 -1.04 9.75
C SER A 58 -16.20 -2.18 10.43
N ASP A 59 -16.88 -1.88 11.52
CA ASP A 59 -17.74 -2.80 12.27
C ASP A 59 -19.15 -2.78 11.69
N SER A 60 -19.63 -3.91 11.14
CA SER A 60 -20.96 -3.98 10.55
C SER A 60 -22.04 -4.41 11.53
N ASN A 61 -21.68 -5.20 12.55
CA ASN A 61 -22.58 -5.88 13.46
C ASN A 61 -22.71 -5.23 14.84
N GLY A 62 -21.79 -4.29 15.19
CA GLY A 62 -21.83 -3.52 16.42
C GLY A 62 -21.13 -4.19 17.61
N ASP A 63 -20.33 -5.24 17.38
CA ASP A 63 -19.58 -5.95 18.43
C ASP A 63 -18.27 -5.24 18.84
N GLY A 64 -17.87 -4.23 18.10
CA GLY A 64 -16.66 -3.44 18.33
C GLY A 64 -15.46 -3.89 17.51
N ILE A 65 -15.59 -4.92 16.69
CA ILE A 65 -14.54 -5.45 15.83
C ILE A 65 -14.93 -5.23 14.37
N GLY A 66 -14.02 -4.71 13.57
CA GLY A 66 -14.23 -4.62 12.12
C GLY A 66 -14.33 -5.99 11.47
N ASP A 67 -15.16 -6.10 10.44
CA ASP A 67 -15.50 -7.38 9.82
C ASP A 67 -15.62 -7.29 8.29
N PHE A 68 -15.71 -8.44 7.60
CA PHE A 68 -15.79 -8.51 6.12
C PHE A 68 -17.04 -7.83 5.56
N ASN A 69 -18.16 -7.84 6.27
CA ASN A 69 -19.35 -7.15 5.84
C ASN A 69 -19.18 -5.63 5.94
N GLY A 70 -18.53 -5.17 7.00
CA GLY A 70 -18.13 -3.78 7.16
C GLY A 70 -17.19 -3.30 6.04
N VAL A 71 -16.21 -4.11 5.67
CA VAL A 71 -15.36 -3.82 4.50
C VAL A 71 -16.18 -3.80 3.21
N THR A 72 -17.08 -4.77 3.02
CA THR A 72 -17.96 -4.85 1.83
C THR A 72 -18.81 -3.59 1.66
N GLU A 73 -19.36 -3.06 2.75
CA GLU A 73 -20.11 -1.79 2.75
C GLU A 73 -19.25 -0.58 2.37
N LYS A 74 -17.94 -0.69 2.50
CA LYS A 74 -16.99 0.40 2.22
C LYS A 74 -16.24 0.28 0.88
N LEU A 75 -16.53 -0.71 0.05
CA LEU A 75 -15.86 -0.87 -1.25
C LEU A 75 -16.09 0.31 -2.20
N ASP A 76 -17.25 0.94 -2.15
CA ASP A 76 -17.51 2.16 -2.93
C ASP A 76 -16.63 3.34 -2.47
N TYR A 77 -16.30 3.40 -1.19
CA TYR A 77 -15.32 4.36 -0.66
C TYR A 77 -13.90 4.08 -1.18
N VAL A 78 -13.48 2.82 -1.19
CA VAL A 78 -12.17 2.42 -1.74
C VAL A 78 -12.07 2.80 -3.23
N LYS A 79 -13.15 2.56 -3.99
CA LYS A 79 -13.26 2.98 -5.38
C LYS A 79 -13.25 4.52 -5.53
N GLU A 80 -13.97 5.23 -4.67
CA GLU A 80 -14.00 6.72 -4.64
C GLU A 80 -12.61 7.31 -4.37
N LEU A 81 -11.83 6.70 -3.46
CA LEU A 81 -10.45 7.11 -3.18
C LEU A 81 -9.55 6.95 -4.42
N GLY A 82 -9.88 6.00 -5.28
CA GLY A 82 -9.14 5.67 -6.50
C GLY A 82 -8.21 4.45 -6.34
N ALA A 83 -8.26 3.73 -5.22
CA ALA A 83 -7.55 2.47 -5.11
C ALA A 83 -8.19 1.40 -5.99
N ASN A 84 -7.38 0.57 -6.63
CA ASN A 84 -7.81 -0.52 -7.52
C ASN A 84 -7.33 -1.91 -7.06
N ALA A 85 -6.71 -1.95 -5.89
CA ALA A 85 -6.44 -3.19 -5.17
C ALA A 85 -6.56 -2.95 -3.66
N ILE A 86 -6.89 -4.00 -2.92
CA ILE A 86 -6.85 -4.06 -1.47
C ILE A 86 -5.83 -5.11 -1.07
N TRP A 87 -4.98 -4.79 -0.10
CA TRP A 87 -4.21 -5.77 0.65
C TRP A 87 -4.79 -5.87 2.06
N PHE A 88 -5.27 -7.06 2.42
CA PHE A 88 -5.68 -7.35 3.79
C PHE A 88 -4.49 -7.83 4.61
N MET A 89 -4.23 -7.18 5.75
CA MET A 89 -3.45 -7.77 6.83
C MET A 89 -4.04 -9.13 7.21
N PRO A 90 -3.33 -9.99 7.97
CA PRO A 90 -3.75 -11.38 8.17
C PRO A 90 -5.22 -11.55 8.55
N ILE A 91 -5.90 -12.48 7.87
CA ILE A 91 -7.32 -12.76 8.03
C ILE A 91 -7.62 -14.18 8.54
N MET A 92 -6.58 -14.99 8.73
CA MET A 92 -6.70 -16.38 9.17
C MET A 92 -6.88 -16.46 10.69
N PRO A 93 -7.42 -17.57 11.24
CA PRO A 93 -7.51 -17.80 12.66
C PRO A 93 -6.16 -17.68 13.36
N SER A 94 -6.14 -16.97 14.50
CA SER A 94 -4.94 -16.66 15.26
C SER A 94 -5.31 -16.35 16.71
N PRO A 95 -4.46 -16.64 17.70
CA PRO A 95 -4.70 -16.29 19.10
C PRO A 95 -4.40 -14.81 19.40
N THR A 96 -3.74 -14.07 18.51
CA THR A 96 -3.36 -12.68 18.74
C THR A 96 -4.19 -11.70 17.90
N TYR A 97 -4.25 -10.42 18.34
CA TYR A 97 -5.01 -9.38 17.65
C TYR A 97 -4.46 -9.10 16.25
N HIS A 98 -3.14 -9.21 16.05
CA HIS A 98 -2.47 -8.90 14.78
C HIS A 98 -2.56 -10.04 13.75
N LYS A 99 -2.85 -11.26 14.20
CA LYS A 99 -3.09 -12.47 13.38
C LYS A 99 -1.92 -12.95 12.52
N TYR A 100 -0.69 -12.54 12.84
CA TYR A 100 0.51 -13.06 12.18
C TYR A 100 0.91 -14.47 12.64
N ASP A 101 0.34 -15.00 13.73
CA ASP A 101 0.52 -16.36 14.24
C ASP A 101 -0.71 -17.23 13.89
N VAL A 102 -0.65 -17.86 12.73
CA VAL A 102 -1.76 -18.62 12.13
C VAL A 102 -1.96 -19.96 12.83
N THR A 103 -3.24 -20.32 13.11
CA THR A 103 -3.64 -21.62 13.65
C THR A 103 -4.37 -22.51 12.64
N ASP A 104 -4.92 -21.92 11.56
CA ASP A 104 -5.57 -22.63 10.45
C ASP A 104 -5.41 -21.83 9.16
N TYR A 105 -4.69 -22.39 8.19
CA TYR A 105 -4.40 -21.71 6.91
C TYR A 105 -5.57 -21.69 5.93
N LYS A 106 -6.60 -22.52 6.13
CA LYS A 106 -7.72 -22.66 5.17
C LYS A 106 -9.04 -22.13 5.74
N ALA A 107 -8.97 -21.32 6.77
CA ALA A 107 -10.12 -20.67 7.39
C ALA A 107 -9.91 -19.15 7.49
N VAL A 108 -10.98 -18.42 7.74
CA VAL A 108 -10.97 -17.01 8.12
C VAL A 108 -11.20 -16.86 9.62
N HIS A 109 -10.67 -15.79 10.20
CA HIS A 109 -10.84 -15.53 11.64
C HIS A 109 -12.32 -15.31 11.98
N PRO A 110 -12.87 -15.97 13.00
CA PRO A 110 -14.30 -15.90 13.32
C PRO A 110 -14.81 -14.49 13.65
N ASP A 111 -13.98 -13.62 14.24
CA ASP A 111 -14.34 -12.23 14.51
C ASP A 111 -14.55 -11.41 13.23
N TYR A 112 -13.97 -11.84 12.10
CA TYR A 112 -14.13 -11.16 10.81
C TYR A 112 -15.32 -11.67 10.00
N GLY A 113 -15.97 -12.74 10.45
CA GLY A 113 -17.09 -13.37 9.80
C GLY A 113 -16.81 -14.78 9.27
N THR A 114 -17.56 -15.20 8.28
CA THR A 114 -17.46 -16.53 7.69
C THR A 114 -16.71 -16.52 6.35
N MET A 115 -16.29 -17.69 5.87
CA MET A 115 -15.75 -17.84 4.52
C MET A 115 -16.76 -17.38 3.43
N ALA A 116 -18.06 -17.53 3.68
CA ALA A 116 -19.09 -17.03 2.77
C ALA A 116 -19.13 -15.49 2.74
N ASP A 117 -18.91 -14.84 3.87
CA ASP A 117 -18.81 -13.38 3.95
C ASP A 117 -17.58 -12.88 3.20
N PHE A 118 -16.44 -13.56 3.36
CA PHE A 118 -15.22 -13.21 2.63
C PHE A 118 -15.36 -13.41 1.12
N LYS A 119 -15.94 -14.53 0.67
CA LYS A 119 -16.21 -14.75 -0.76
C LYS A 119 -17.16 -13.70 -1.34
N ARG A 120 -18.20 -13.29 -0.57
CA ARG A 120 -19.07 -12.18 -0.98
C ARG A 120 -18.30 -10.86 -1.12
N LEU A 121 -17.39 -10.56 -0.19
CA LEU A 121 -16.51 -9.39 -0.27
C LEU A 121 -15.68 -9.43 -1.56
N LEU A 122 -15.06 -10.59 -1.89
CA LEU A 122 -14.29 -10.77 -3.13
C LEU A 122 -15.15 -10.49 -4.36
N ASP A 123 -16.35 -11.10 -4.45
CA ASP A 123 -17.27 -10.88 -5.56
C ASP A 123 -17.64 -9.41 -5.72
N GLU A 124 -17.91 -8.71 -4.63
CA GLU A 124 -18.26 -7.29 -4.64
C GLU A 124 -17.06 -6.37 -4.98
N ALA A 125 -15.85 -6.74 -4.55
CA ALA A 125 -14.62 -6.07 -4.93
C ALA A 125 -14.35 -6.22 -6.44
N HIS A 126 -14.45 -7.44 -6.97
CA HIS A 126 -14.23 -7.74 -8.39
C HIS A 126 -15.25 -7.04 -9.30
N LYS A 127 -16.54 -6.94 -8.89
CA LYS A 127 -17.55 -6.15 -9.62
C LYS A 127 -17.17 -4.67 -9.74
N ARG A 128 -16.32 -4.17 -8.87
CA ARG A 128 -15.81 -2.79 -8.85
C ARG A 128 -14.43 -2.63 -9.50
N ASP A 129 -13.90 -3.67 -10.13
CA ASP A 129 -12.51 -3.74 -10.63
C ASP A 129 -11.46 -3.53 -9.54
N ILE A 130 -11.75 -3.94 -8.30
CA ILE A 130 -10.83 -3.92 -7.18
C ILE A 130 -10.26 -5.33 -7.00
N LYS A 131 -8.94 -5.45 -7.07
CA LYS A 131 -8.21 -6.69 -6.82
C LYS A 131 -8.03 -6.92 -5.32
N VAL A 132 -7.91 -8.18 -4.91
CA VAL A 132 -7.78 -8.54 -3.50
C VAL A 132 -6.54 -9.40 -3.29
N VAL A 133 -5.63 -8.89 -2.48
CA VAL A 133 -4.41 -9.56 -2.01
C VAL A 133 -4.56 -9.83 -0.52
N ILE A 134 -4.22 -11.04 -0.08
CA ILE A 134 -4.21 -11.38 1.35
C ILE A 134 -2.78 -11.59 1.84
N ASP A 135 -2.57 -11.34 3.13
CA ASP A 135 -1.31 -11.68 3.79
C ASP A 135 -1.21 -13.19 3.95
N LEU A 136 -0.11 -13.79 3.51
CA LEU A 136 0.15 -15.22 3.61
C LEU A 136 1.43 -15.45 4.42
N ILE A 137 1.24 -15.85 5.67
CA ILE A 137 2.31 -16.05 6.64
C ILE A 137 2.75 -17.52 6.56
N ILE A 138 3.84 -17.78 5.83
CA ILE A 138 4.33 -19.16 5.66
C ILE A 138 5.69 -19.42 6.32
N ASN A 139 6.33 -18.39 6.88
CA ASN A 139 7.59 -18.59 7.60
C ASN A 139 7.40 -19.43 8.87
N HIS A 140 6.33 -19.18 9.61
CA HIS A 140 6.03 -19.78 10.90
C HIS A 140 4.53 -20.04 11.09
N THR A 141 4.16 -20.72 12.16
CA THR A 141 2.78 -20.87 12.62
C THR A 141 2.64 -20.31 14.04
N ALA A 142 1.41 -20.25 14.55
CA ALA A 142 1.23 -20.11 15.99
C ALA A 142 1.78 -21.35 16.74
N SER A 143 2.23 -21.17 17.97
CA SER A 143 2.57 -22.29 18.84
C SER A 143 1.34 -23.17 19.15
N ASP A 144 0.13 -22.64 18.99
CA ASP A 144 -1.12 -23.39 19.16
C ASP A 144 -1.59 -24.10 17.87
N HIS A 145 -0.88 -23.95 16.76
CA HIS A 145 -1.20 -24.64 15.51
C HIS A 145 -1.20 -26.16 15.71
N PRO A 146 -2.18 -26.92 15.20
CA PRO A 146 -2.26 -28.39 15.37
C PRO A 146 -0.99 -29.13 14.92
N TRP A 147 -0.31 -28.66 13.88
CA TRP A 147 0.96 -29.24 13.45
C TRP A 147 2.06 -29.11 14.51
N PHE A 148 2.18 -27.93 15.14
CA PHE A 148 3.18 -27.71 16.18
C PHE A 148 2.83 -28.46 17.45
N GLN A 149 1.55 -28.45 17.87
CA GLN A 149 1.11 -29.19 19.03
C GLN A 149 1.38 -30.71 18.89
N ALA A 150 1.21 -31.27 17.69
CA ALA A 150 1.59 -32.66 17.40
C ALA A 150 3.13 -32.82 17.36
N SER A 151 3.85 -31.95 16.65
CA SER A 151 5.31 -32.00 16.46
C SER A 151 6.08 -32.05 17.77
N LYS A 152 5.66 -31.32 18.79
CA LYS A 152 6.32 -31.26 20.11
C LYS A 152 6.13 -32.50 20.99
N THR A 153 5.22 -33.42 20.61
CA THR A 153 4.91 -34.60 21.44
C THR A 153 6.02 -35.66 21.40
N GLY A 154 6.90 -35.63 20.40
CA GLY A 154 8.02 -36.56 20.30
C GLY A 154 8.63 -36.63 18.90
N ARG A 155 9.81 -37.30 18.81
CA ARG A 155 10.56 -37.39 17.55
C ARG A 155 9.91 -38.30 16.50
N GLU A 156 9.08 -39.26 16.93
CA GLU A 156 8.39 -40.24 16.06
C GLU A 156 7.07 -39.68 15.49
N ASN A 157 6.73 -38.41 15.74
CA ASN A 157 5.52 -37.82 15.24
C ASN A 157 5.62 -37.45 13.77
N ALA A 158 4.57 -37.69 12.99
CA ALA A 158 4.51 -37.38 11.55
C ALA A 158 4.71 -35.86 11.23
N PHE A 159 4.41 -34.98 12.16
CA PHE A 159 4.63 -33.54 12.03
C PHE A 159 5.96 -33.06 12.60
N ARG A 160 6.82 -33.99 13.07
CA ARG A 160 8.10 -33.60 13.67
C ARG A 160 8.93 -32.73 12.73
N ASP A 161 9.06 -33.15 11.48
CA ASP A 161 9.87 -32.51 10.47
C ASP A 161 9.19 -31.29 9.81
N TYR A 162 7.98 -30.92 10.29
CA TYR A 162 7.34 -29.66 9.84
C TYR A 162 8.00 -28.44 10.45
N TYR A 163 8.73 -28.59 11.56
CA TYR A 163 9.40 -27.51 12.27
C TYR A 163 10.89 -27.77 12.41
N VAL A 164 11.66 -26.70 12.63
CA VAL A 164 13.11 -26.79 12.80
C VAL A 164 13.41 -27.10 14.26
N TRP A 165 14.06 -28.25 14.50
CA TRP A 165 14.40 -28.74 15.82
C TRP A 165 15.90 -28.97 15.99
N ALA A 166 16.43 -28.72 17.17
CA ALA A 166 17.81 -29.07 17.52
C ALA A 166 17.89 -29.59 18.97
N GLN A 167 18.92 -30.45 19.22
CA GLN A 167 19.16 -30.97 20.56
C GLN A 167 19.56 -29.85 21.53
N LYS A 168 19.00 -29.85 22.73
CA LYS A 168 19.24 -28.84 23.77
C LYS A 168 20.72 -28.60 24.03
N ASP A 169 21.51 -29.69 24.15
CA ASP A 169 22.94 -29.59 24.44
C ASP A 169 23.72 -28.90 23.31
N THR A 170 23.29 -29.08 22.06
CA THR A 170 23.88 -28.41 20.91
C THR A 170 23.62 -26.89 20.98
N ILE A 171 22.41 -26.49 21.33
CA ILE A 171 22.02 -25.08 21.40
C ILE A 171 22.67 -24.37 22.60
N ALA A 172 22.78 -25.04 23.75
CA ALA A 172 23.41 -24.46 24.93
C ALA A 172 24.85 -24.00 24.68
N SER A 173 25.59 -24.67 23.77
CA SER A 173 26.97 -24.33 23.41
C SER A 173 27.07 -23.05 22.56
N TYR A 174 26.02 -22.62 21.85
CA TYR A 174 26.01 -21.45 20.95
C TYR A 174 25.38 -20.21 21.56
N LEU A 175 25.09 -20.19 22.85
CA LEU A 175 24.51 -19.06 23.59
C LEU A 175 23.12 -18.61 23.08
N ASN A 176 22.40 -19.39 22.32
CA ASN A 176 21.01 -19.14 21.90
C ASN A 176 20.66 -17.63 21.76
N LYS A 177 21.52 -16.88 21.07
CA LYS A 177 21.37 -15.44 20.87
C LYS A 177 21.58 -15.10 19.41
N LYS A 178 20.74 -14.22 18.90
CA LYS A 178 20.98 -13.57 17.62
C LYS A 178 21.14 -12.05 17.81
N THR A 179 21.74 -11.41 16.85
CA THR A 179 21.76 -9.95 16.78
C THR A 179 20.36 -9.42 16.47
N VAL A 180 19.98 -8.32 17.07
CA VAL A 180 18.78 -7.55 16.67
C VAL A 180 18.91 -7.18 15.20
N THR A 181 17.87 -7.40 14.43
CA THR A 181 17.77 -7.11 13.01
C THR A 181 16.79 -5.96 12.76
N LEU A 182 16.68 -5.47 11.53
CA LEU A 182 15.74 -4.40 11.19
C LEU A 182 14.28 -4.82 11.39
N ASP A 183 13.99 -6.10 11.24
CA ASP A 183 12.67 -6.72 11.27
C ASP A 183 12.37 -7.56 12.53
N SER A 184 13.34 -7.65 13.46
CA SER A 184 13.11 -8.35 14.73
C SER A 184 14.04 -7.86 15.83
N ASP A 185 13.48 -7.45 16.96
CA ASP A 185 14.19 -7.11 18.19
C ASP A 185 14.40 -8.32 19.12
N ASN A 186 13.83 -9.47 18.79
CA ASN A 186 14.04 -10.71 19.54
C ASN A 186 15.50 -11.16 19.46
N ILE A 187 16.05 -11.50 20.62
CA ILE A 187 17.44 -11.95 20.78
C ILE A 187 17.59 -13.47 20.96
N ARG A 188 16.47 -14.19 21.04
CA ARG A 188 16.45 -15.65 21.20
C ARG A 188 15.75 -16.30 20.05
N GLN A 189 16.41 -17.25 19.40
CA GLN A 189 15.86 -17.96 18.25
C GLN A 189 15.56 -19.45 18.52
N TRP A 190 15.97 -19.97 19.68
CA TRP A 190 15.69 -21.35 20.08
C TRP A 190 14.93 -21.36 21.40
N HIS A 191 13.85 -22.12 21.44
CA HIS A 191 12.88 -22.09 22.54
C HIS A 191 12.64 -23.49 23.09
N ASP A 192 12.48 -23.59 24.41
CA ASP A 192 12.16 -24.84 25.11
C ASP A 192 10.65 -25.10 25.01
N PRO A 193 10.19 -26.21 24.41
CA PRO A 193 8.77 -26.55 24.34
C PRO A 193 8.21 -27.05 25.70
N GLY A 194 9.03 -27.12 26.74
CA GLY A 194 8.66 -27.64 28.07
C GLY A 194 8.60 -29.16 28.15
N GLN A 195 8.96 -29.88 27.12
CA GLN A 195 8.97 -31.35 27.05
C GLN A 195 10.22 -31.85 26.32
N GLY A 196 11.01 -32.70 26.98
CA GLY A 196 12.13 -33.39 26.35
C GLY A 196 13.44 -32.60 26.27
N GLN A 197 14.33 -33.03 25.35
CA GLN A 197 15.70 -32.54 25.21
C GLN A 197 15.93 -31.69 23.94
N ASP A 198 14.89 -31.44 23.17
CA ASP A 198 14.99 -30.69 21.92
C ASP A 198 14.37 -29.31 22.06
N TYR A 199 15.03 -28.33 21.43
CA TYR A 199 14.50 -26.97 21.24
C TYR A 199 13.99 -26.81 19.82
N TYR A 200 12.96 -25.96 19.64
CA TYR A 200 12.47 -25.54 18.34
C TYR A 200 12.99 -24.14 17.98
N TYR A 201 13.14 -23.91 16.69
CA TYR A 201 13.52 -22.61 16.15
C TYR A 201 12.29 -21.70 16.04
N GLY A 202 12.42 -20.43 16.38
CA GLY A 202 11.42 -19.39 16.26
C GLY A 202 12.10 -18.04 16.13
N PHE A 203 12.25 -17.56 14.89
CA PHE A 203 13.02 -16.36 14.60
C PHE A 203 12.45 -15.12 15.31
N PHE A 204 11.13 -14.91 15.25
CA PHE A 204 10.49 -13.75 15.84
C PHE A 204 10.31 -13.88 17.34
N TRP A 205 9.74 -14.98 17.81
CA TRP A 205 9.61 -15.28 19.25
C TRP A 205 9.09 -16.71 19.47
N GLY A 206 9.07 -17.16 20.74
CA GLY A 206 8.65 -18.51 21.07
C GLY A 206 7.20 -18.88 20.75
N GLY A 207 6.31 -17.91 20.54
CA GLY A 207 4.94 -18.14 20.10
C GLY A 207 4.80 -18.39 18.60
N MET A 208 5.88 -18.19 17.82
CA MET A 208 5.92 -18.33 16.36
C MET A 208 7.01 -19.34 15.96
N PRO A 209 6.77 -20.66 16.10
CA PRO A 209 7.71 -21.69 15.63
C PRO A 209 7.85 -21.71 14.11
N ASP A 210 9.08 -21.64 13.61
CA ASP A 210 9.39 -21.61 12.18
C ASP A 210 9.18 -22.97 11.52
N LEU A 211 8.56 -22.94 10.34
CA LEU A 211 8.37 -24.11 9.50
C LEU A 211 9.69 -24.55 8.86
N ASN A 212 9.85 -25.84 8.68
CA ASN A 212 11.04 -26.46 8.09
C ASN A 212 10.89 -26.62 6.58
N PHE A 213 11.43 -25.71 5.80
CA PHE A 213 11.37 -25.75 4.34
C PHE A 213 12.37 -26.74 3.69
N ASP A 214 13.21 -27.42 4.46
CA ASP A 214 13.92 -28.60 4.00
C ASP A 214 12.98 -29.82 3.85
N SER A 215 11.81 -29.80 4.50
CA SER A 215 10.78 -30.84 4.40
C SER A 215 9.96 -30.69 3.11
N PRO A 216 9.97 -31.69 2.20
CA PRO A 216 9.11 -31.67 1.00
C PRO A 216 7.61 -31.64 1.35
N GLN A 217 7.23 -32.19 2.51
CA GLN A 217 5.84 -32.19 2.97
C GLN A 217 5.38 -30.77 3.31
N VAL A 218 6.21 -29.98 4.01
CA VAL A 218 5.92 -28.58 4.29
C VAL A 218 5.74 -27.78 3.00
N ARG A 219 6.68 -27.91 2.04
CA ARG A 219 6.56 -27.22 0.74
C ARG A 219 5.27 -27.58 0.03
N LYS A 220 4.87 -28.87 0.04
CA LYS A 220 3.62 -29.33 -0.54
C LYS A 220 2.41 -28.72 0.15
N GLU A 221 2.37 -28.69 1.50
CA GLU A 221 1.28 -28.06 2.26
C GLU A 221 1.14 -26.57 1.90
N ILE A 222 2.27 -25.85 1.78
CA ILE A 222 2.27 -24.43 1.43
C ILE A 222 1.72 -24.20 0.01
N VAL A 223 2.07 -25.05 -0.97
CA VAL A 223 1.50 -25.00 -2.32
C VAL A 223 0.00 -25.31 -2.30
N ASP A 224 -0.43 -26.32 -1.54
CA ASP A 224 -1.85 -26.67 -1.39
C ASP A 224 -2.66 -25.56 -0.67
N ILE A 225 -2.05 -24.80 0.24
CA ILE A 225 -2.65 -23.60 0.86
C ILE A 225 -2.79 -22.50 -0.18
N GLY A 226 -1.74 -22.21 -0.96
CA GLY A 226 -1.80 -21.22 -2.04
C GLY A 226 -2.89 -21.56 -3.07
N ARG A 227 -2.97 -22.85 -3.47
CA ARG A 227 -4.04 -23.36 -4.36
C ARG A 227 -5.43 -23.10 -3.80
N PHE A 228 -5.66 -23.44 -2.53
CA PHE A 228 -6.96 -23.21 -1.87
C PHE A 228 -7.40 -21.73 -1.98
N TRP A 229 -6.52 -20.79 -1.67
CA TRP A 229 -6.86 -19.37 -1.71
C TRP A 229 -7.04 -18.84 -3.15
N LEU A 230 -6.26 -19.32 -4.10
CA LEU A 230 -6.33 -18.87 -5.50
C LEU A 230 -7.50 -19.50 -6.27
N GLU A 231 -7.69 -20.82 -6.17
CA GLU A 231 -8.70 -21.54 -6.96
C GLU A 231 -10.05 -21.64 -6.26
N GLU A 232 -10.08 -22.01 -4.97
CA GLU A 232 -11.35 -22.29 -4.27
C GLU A 232 -11.96 -21.03 -3.66
N VAL A 233 -11.11 -20.08 -3.21
CA VAL A 233 -11.57 -18.82 -2.60
C VAL A 233 -11.60 -17.70 -3.64
N GLY A 234 -10.59 -17.56 -4.48
CA GLY A 234 -10.58 -16.64 -5.61
C GLY A 234 -9.83 -15.32 -5.37
N VAL A 235 -8.86 -15.27 -4.45
CA VAL A 235 -8.01 -14.08 -4.26
C VAL A 235 -7.11 -13.82 -5.48
N ASP A 236 -6.64 -12.59 -5.65
CA ASP A 236 -5.81 -12.20 -6.80
C ASP A 236 -4.30 -12.35 -6.54
N GLY A 237 -3.91 -12.58 -5.30
CA GLY A 237 -2.51 -12.74 -4.96
C GLY A 237 -2.23 -12.71 -3.47
N PHE A 238 -0.94 -12.69 -3.15
CA PHE A 238 -0.44 -12.75 -1.78
C PHE A 238 0.57 -11.65 -1.49
N ARG A 239 0.48 -11.07 -0.30
CA ARG A 239 1.62 -10.45 0.36
C ARG A 239 2.30 -11.55 1.18
N LEU A 240 3.59 -11.70 1.01
CA LEU A 240 4.38 -12.78 1.58
C LEU A 240 5.20 -12.21 2.73
N ASP A 241 4.76 -12.55 3.93
CA ASP A 241 5.34 -12.13 5.19
C ASP A 241 6.74 -12.71 5.37
N ALA A 242 7.64 -11.93 5.96
CA ALA A 242 8.97 -12.38 6.38
C ALA A 242 9.73 -13.17 5.30
N ALA A 243 9.61 -12.78 4.03
CA ALA A 243 10.10 -13.56 2.89
C ALA A 243 11.61 -13.85 2.93
N LYS A 244 12.37 -13.09 3.69
CA LYS A 244 13.81 -13.28 3.91
C LYS A 244 14.12 -14.46 4.83
N HIS A 245 13.17 -14.91 5.65
CA HIS A 245 13.38 -15.81 6.77
C HIS A 245 12.85 -17.24 6.56
N ILE A 246 12.49 -17.62 5.32
CA ILE A 246 12.08 -19.01 4.99
C ILE A 246 13.20 -20.02 5.30
N PHE A 247 14.44 -19.61 5.09
CA PHE A 247 15.64 -20.28 5.60
C PHE A 247 16.46 -19.28 6.43
N PRO A 248 17.32 -19.76 7.34
CA PRO A 248 18.22 -18.90 8.12
C PRO A 248 19.10 -17.99 7.24
N ASP A 249 19.56 -16.88 7.80
CA ASP A 249 20.30 -15.82 7.09
C ASP A 249 21.62 -16.30 6.43
N ASP A 250 22.18 -17.42 6.86
CA ASP A 250 23.35 -18.05 6.26
C ASP A 250 23.03 -18.93 5.03
N ARG A 251 21.73 -19.03 4.68
CA ARG A 251 21.21 -19.81 3.54
C ARG A 251 20.41 -18.94 2.54
N PRO A 252 20.90 -17.78 2.09
CA PRO A 252 20.12 -16.88 1.23
C PRO A 252 19.80 -17.48 -0.14
N LEU A 253 20.66 -18.37 -0.67
CA LEU A 253 20.43 -19.03 -1.96
C LEU A 253 19.26 -20.00 -1.90
N ASP A 254 19.02 -20.65 -0.76
CA ASP A 254 17.88 -21.53 -0.56
C ASP A 254 16.57 -20.71 -0.49
N ASN A 255 16.59 -19.54 0.17
CA ASN A 255 15.49 -18.59 0.12
C ASN A 255 15.14 -18.20 -1.33
N HIS A 256 16.14 -17.79 -2.12
CA HIS A 256 15.90 -17.38 -3.51
C HIS A 256 15.39 -18.53 -4.38
N ALA A 257 15.86 -19.77 -4.14
CA ALA A 257 15.42 -20.96 -4.86
C ALA A 257 13.97 -21.30 -4.52
N PHE A 258 13.61 -21.28 -3.23
CA PHE A 258 12.25 -21.53 -2.76
C PHE A 258 11.24 -20.55 -3.37
N TRP A 259 11.53 -19.26 -3.37
CA TRP A 259 10.60 -18.28 -3.94
C TRP A 259 10.41 -18.42 -5.45
N LYS A 260 11.42 -18.86 -6.19
CA LYS A 260 11.28 -19.20 -7.61
C LYS A 260 10.38 -20.42 -7.82
N GLU A 261 10.56 -21.47 -7.01
CA GLU A 261 9.71 -22.66 -7.02
C GLU A 261 8.26 -22.28 -6.66
N PHE A 262 8.05 -21.53 -5.57
CA PHE A 262 6.74 -21.09 -5.13
C PHE A 262 6.02 -20.24 -6.20
N ARG A 263 6.73 -19.29 -6.81
CA ARG A 263 6.18 -18.48 -7.92
C ARG A 263 5.73 -19.37 -9.08
N GLN A 264 6.53 -20.33 -9.51
CA GLN A 264 6.18 -21.23 -10.60
C GLN A 264 4.92 -22.05 -10.28
N GLU A 265 4.80 -22.57 -9.08
CA GLU A 265 3.60 -23.29 -8.63
C GLU A 265 2.36 -22.38 -8.61
N MET A 266 2.47 -21.16 -8.09
CA MET A 266 1.35 -20.21 -8.04
C MET A 266 0.95 -19.72 -9.44
N GLU A 267 1.90 -19.43 -10.34
CA GLU A 267 1.62 -19.04 -11.72
C GLU A 267 1.02 -20.21 -12.53
N ALA A 268 1.34 -21.45 -12.22
CA ALA A 268 0.69 -22.62 -12.82
C ALA A 268 -0.78 -22.77 -12.40
N ILE A 269 -1.12 -22.32 -11.19
CA ILE A 269 -2.49 -22.30 -10.66
C ILE A 269 -3.27 -21.10 -11.24
N LYS A 270 -2.70 -19.90 -11.15
CA LYS A 270 -3.29 -18.63 -11.61
C LYS A 270 -2.21 -17.81 -12.34
N PRO A 271 -2.20 -17.79 -13.68
CA PRO A 271 -1.13 -17.16 -14.47
C PRO A 271 -0.91 -15.67 -14.21
N ASP A 272 -1.92 -14.96 -13.72
CA ASP A 272 -1.88 -13.54 -13.37
C ASP A 272 -1.81 -13.30 -11.85
N VAL A 273 -1.38 -14.29 -11.07
CA VAL A 273 -1.22 -14.15 -9.62
C VAL A 273 -0.24 -13.03 -9.28
N TYR A 274 -0.62 -12.21 -8.31
CA TYR A 274 0.27 -11.17 -7.78
C TYR A 274 0.97 -11.64 -6.51
N LEU A 275 2.30 -11.60 -6.51
CA LEU A 275 3.14 -11.96 -5.37
C LEU A 275 4.00 -10.76 -4.99
N VAL A 276 3.73 -10.18 -3.82
CA VAL A 276 4.55 -9.11 -3.23
C VAL A 276 5.19 -9.59 -1.94
N GLY A 277 6.51 -9.53 -1.88
CA GLY A 277 7.28 -10.01 -0.72
C GLY A 277 7.74 -8.88 0.18
N GLU A 278 7.76 -9.17 1.47
CA GLU A 278 8.43 -8.36 2.45
C GLU A 278 9.87 -8.85 2.65
N VAL A 279 10.83 -8.04 2.18
CA VAL A 279 12.27 -8.22 2.41
C VAL A 279 12.81 -6.91 2.96
N TYR A 280 12.79 -6.78 4.28
CA TYR A 280 13.22 -5.55 4.95
C TYR A 280 14.75 -5.54 5.09
N ASP A 281 15.43 -5.02 4.08
CA ASP A 281 16.89 -4.92 4.02
C ASP A 281 17.30 -3.91 2.94
N LYS A 282 18.61 -3.69 2.76
CA LYS A 282 19.18 -2.88 1.67
C LYS A 282 19.00 -3.56 0.31
N LYS A 283 19.01 -2.76 -0.76
CA LYS A 283 18.73 -3.20 -2.13
C LYS A 283 19.58 -4.42 -2.60
N GLU A 284 20.82 -4.55 -2.09
CA GLU A 284 21.72 -5.66 -2.45
C GLU A 284 21.22 -7.01 -1.92
N VAL A 285 20.50 -7.01 -0.80
CA VAL A 285 19.84 -8.19 -0.23
C VAL A 285 18.46 -8.38 -0.85
N VAL A 286 17.72 -7.30 -1.10
CA VAL A 286 16.35 -7.32 -1.67
C VAL A 286 16.33 -7.81 -3.11
N ALA A 287 17.18 -7.27 -3.98
CA ALA A 287 17.13 -7.51 -5.42
C ALA A 287 17.22 -8.99 -5.86
N PRO A 288 18.03 -9.86 -5.22
CA PRO A 288 18.06 -11.28 -5.57
C PRO A 288 16.74 -12.05 -5.39
N TYR A 289 15.77 -11.50 -4.64
CA TYR A 289 14.43 -12.09 -4.51
C TYR A 289 13.51 -11.80 -5.70
N LEU A 290 13.78 -10.75 -6.49
CA LEU A 290 12.92 -10.33 -7.62
C LEU A 290 12.60 -11.43 -8.64
N PRO A 291 13.51 -12.35 -8.99
CA PRO A 291 13.16 -13.46 -9.87
C PRO A 291 12.12 -14.44 -9.30
N GLY A 292 12.03 -14.53 -7.97
CA GLY A 292 11.06 -15.36 -7.26
C GLY A 292 9.80 -14.59 -6.81
N LEU A 293 9.94 -13.29 -6.57
CA LEU A 293 8.86 -12.41 -6.12
C LEU A 293 8.82 -11.20 -7.05
N ALA A 294 7.85 -11.15 -7.93
CA ALA A 294 7.77 -10.11 -8.96
C ALA A 294 7.68 -8.69 -8.37
N ALA A 295 7.14 -8.55 -7.15
CA ALA A 295 7.04 -7.30 -6.42
C ALA A 295 7.72 -7.41 -5.05
N LEU A 296 8.41 -6.33 -4.63
CA LEU A 296 9.02 -6.22 -3.31
C LEU A 296 8.78 -4.83 -2.73
N PHE A 297 8.48 -4.76 -1.42
CA PHE A 297 8.34 -3.49 -0.72
C PHE A 297 9.64 -2.71 -0.67
N ASN A 298 9.58 -1.42 -0.99
CA ASN A 298 10.73 -0.52 -1.02
C ASN A 298 10.82 0.31 0.27
N PHE A 299 11.45 -0.27 1.29
CA PHE A 299 11.72 0.42 2.55
C PHE A 299 12.70 1.60 2.39
N ASP A 300 13.66 1.50 1.48
CA ASP A 300 14.57 2.59 1.14
C ASP A 300 13.80 3.84 0.67
N PHE A 301 12.74 3.66 -0.15
CA PHE A 301 11.89 4.78 -0.59
C PHE A 301 11.18 5.44 0.59
N HIS A 302 10.55 4.65 1.46
CA HIS A 302 9.83 5.14 2.64
C HIS A 302 10.73 6.02 3.52
N TYR A 303 11.86 5.49 4.00
CA TYR A 303 12.75 6.23 4.91
C TYR A 303 13.39 7.44 4.24
N THR A 304 13.82 7.30 2.98
CA THR A 304 14.48 8.41 2.27
C THR A 304 13.48 9.52 1.92
N MET A 305 12.20 9.21 1.69
CA MET A 305 11.16 10.22 1.49
C MET A 305 10.95 11.06 2.76
N ILE A 306 10.86 10.41 3.93
CA ILE A 306 10.74 11.09 5.22
C ILE A 306 11.99 11.96 5.49
N GLU A 307 13.19 11.42 5.26
CA GLU A 307 14.44 12.15 5.37
C GLU A 307 14.45 13.39 4.47
N ALA A 308 14.14 13.22 3.18
CA ALA A 308 14.12 14.30 2.20
C ALA A 308 13.20 15.45 2.61
N LEU A 309 11.98 15.13 3.05
CA LEU A 309 11.00 16.11 3.52
C LEU A 309 11.43 16.81 4.81
N ASN A 310 12.02 16.08 5.75
CA ASN A 310 12.47 16.66 7.02
C ASN A 310 13.75 17.48 6.89
N THR A 311 14.64 17.14 5.95
CA THR A 311 15.90 17.84 5.70
C THR A 311 15.83 18.85 4.54
N GLU A 312 14.66 18.97 3.88
CA GLU A 312 14.45 19.86 2.72
C GLU A 312 15.42 19.56 1.57
N ASN A 313 15.76 18.27 1.38
CA ASN A 313 16.71 17.82 0.38
C ASN A 313 16.08 16.81 -0.60
N GLY A 314 15.46 17.32 -1.66
CA GLY A 314 14.82 16.48 -2.68
C GLY A 314 15.80 15.65 -3.51
N GLN A 315 17.06 16.07 -3.61
CA GLN A 315 18.06 15.34 -4.40
C GLN A 315 18.38 13.97 -3.79
N VAL A 316 18.35 13.82 -2.47
CA VAL A 316 18.66 12.55 -1.81
C VAL A 316 17.66 11.46 -2.19
N LEU A 317 16.35 11.78 -2.22
CA LEU A 317 15.33 10.82 -2.60
C LEU A 317 15.45 10.42 -4.08
N TYR A 318 15.63 11.41 -4.97
CA TYR A 318 15.77 11.14 -6.40
C TYR A 318 16.97 10.21 -6.68
N GLN A 319 18.13 10.51 -6.12
CA GLN A 319 19.34 9.70 -6.32
C GLN A 319 19.19 8.30 -5.77
N LYS A 320 18.66 8.18 -4.55
CA LYS A 320 18.45 6.87 -3.91
C LYS A 320 17.48 6.01 -4.73
N GLN A 321 16.34 6.58 -5.14
CA GLN A 321 15.34 5.83 -5.92
C GLN A 321 15.86 5.43 -7.30
N LYS A 322 16.59 6.33 -7.96
CA LYS A 322 17.21 5.98 -9.24
C LYS A 322 18.23 4.85 -9.08
N ASP A 323 19.05 4.89 -8.04
CA ASP A 323 20.05 3.85 -7.74
C ASP A 323 19.39 2.49 -7.44
N VAL A 324 18.28 2.47 -6.70
CA VAL A 324 17.49 1.24 -6.45
C VAL A 324 16.94 0.67 -7.76
N LEU A 325 16.29 1.50 -8.58
CA LEU A 325 15.69 1.05 -9.84
C LEU A 325 16.73 0.57 -10.85
N ASP A 326 17.85 1.29 -10.99
CA ASP A 326 18.95 0.88 -11.87
C ASP A 326 19.56 -0.45 -11.40
N PHE A 327 19.68 -0.67 -10.09
CA PHE A 327 20.16 -1.92 -9.50
C PHE A 327 19.21 -3.08 -9.79
N TYR A 328 17.91 -2.89 -9.57
CA TYR A 328 16.87 -3.90 -9.85
C TYR A 328 16.82 -4.25 -11.32
N GLN A 329 16.91 -3.24 -12.20
CA GLN A 329 16.96 -3.43 -13.65
C GLN A 329 18.17 -4.27 -14.10
N GLY A 330 19.28 -4.21 -13.36
CA GLY A 330 20.46 -5.06 -13.56
C GLY A 330 20.25 -6.54 -13.21
N ILE A 331 19.25 -6.85 -12.38
CA ILE A 331 18.89 -8.23 -11.99
C ILE A 331 17.81 -8.80 -12.92
N THR A 332 16.75 -8.03 -13.15
CA THR A 332 15.63 -8.44 -14.01
C THR A 332 14.91 -7.21 -14.55
N SER A 333 14.36 -7.31 -15.76
CA SER A 333 13.48 -6.29 -16.33
C SER A 333 12.02 -6.46 -15.89
N ASP A 334 11.66 -7.60 -15.34
CA ASP A 334 10.32 -7.91 -14.83
C ASP A 334 10.32 -7.80 -13.30
N PHE A 335 10.09 -6.58 -12.82
CA PHE A 335 9.92 -6.30 -11.41
C PHE A 335 8.89 -5.19 -11.18
N ILE A 336 8.33 -5.19 -9.99
CA ILE A 336 7.44 -4.15 -9.49
C ILE A 336 8.04 -3.60 -8.20
N ASP A 337 8.35 -2.31 -8.21
CA ASP A 337 8.79 -1.57 -7.04
C ASP A 337 7.55 -1.19 -6.23
N ALA A 338 7.27 -1.90 -5.14
CA ALA A 338 6.12 -1.65 -4.27
C ALA A 338 6.48 -0.52 -3.28
N THR A 339 6.25 0.73 -3.72
CA THR A 339 6.53 1.92 -2.91
C THR A 339 5.40 2.19 -1.91
N PHE A 340 5.71 2.71 -0.73
CA PHE A 340 4.72 3.03 0.29
C PHE A 340 5.15 4.24 1.13
N SER A 341 4.17 4.90 1.76
CA SER A 341 4.38 6.04 2.66
C SER A 341 4.47 5.63 4.13
N SER A 342 3.65 4.70 4.56
CA SER A 342 3.77 3.94 5.81
C SER A 342 3.01 2.61 5.67
N ASN A 343 3.06 1.74 6.68
CA ASN A 343 2.31 0.51 6.77
C ASN A 343 1.95 0.18 8.23
N HIS A 344 1.40 -1.00 8.46
CA HIS A 344 0.98 -1.46 9.79
C HIS A 344 2.13 -1.68 10.81
N ASP A 345 3.40 -1.66 10.38
CA ASP A 345 4.61 -1.83 11.22
C ASP A 345 5.42 -0.55 11.39
N GLN A 346 5.07 0.51 10.67
CA GLN A 346 5.76 1.79 10.75
C GLN A 346 4.89 2.86 11.44
N PRO A 347 5.46 3.85 12.11
CA PRO A 347 4.72 5.02 12.57
C PRO A 347 3.88 5.61 11.45
N ARG A 348 2.74 6.20 11.78
CA ARG A 348 1.93 6.91 10.80
C ARG A 348 2.72 8.07 10.18
N LEU A 349 2.69 8.19 8.86
CA LEU A 349 3.46 9.19 8.09
C LEU A 349 3.32 10.61 8.64
N LEU A 350 2.11 11.02 9.03
CA LEU A 350 1.89 12.38 9.57
C LEU A 350 2.66 12.62 10.88
N ASN A 351 2.87 11.58 11.72
CA ASN A 351 3.73 11.68 12.90
C ASN A 351 5.20 11.86 12.51
N ASP A 352 5.71 11.10 11.55
CA ASP A 352 7.11 11.18 11.10
C ASP A 352 7.43 12.51 10.42
N LEU A 353 6.42 13.16 9.85
CA LEU A 353 6.48 14.51 9.30
C LEU A 353 6.16 15.61 10.34
N LYS A 354 6.17 15.27 11.65
CA LYS A 354 5.96 16.21 12.76
C LYS A 354 4.61 16.94 12.66
N GLN A 355 3.61 16.27 12.13
CA GLN A 355 2.26 16.78 11.90
C GLN A 355 2.21 18.03 11.03
N ASP A 356 3.17 18.20 10.10
CA ASP A 356 3.18 19.29 9.12
C ASP A 356 2.23 18.97 7.94
N PRO A 357 1.11 19.69 7.79
CA PRO A 357 0.12 19.39 6.75
C PRO A 357 0.65 19.58 5.32
N ALA A 358 1.56 20.53 5.12
CA ALA A 358 2.10 20.83 3.79
C ALA A 358 3.04 19.70 3.34
N LYS A 359 3.94 19.26 4.23
CA LYS A 359 4.82 18.11 3.98
C LYS A 359 4.02 16.82 3.76
N TYR A 360 2.95 16.64 4.54
CA TYR A 360 2.08 15.45 4.41
C TYR A 360 1.42 15.38 3.03
N LYS A 361 0.81 16.47 2.58
CA LYS A 361 0.24 16.55 1.23
C LYS A 361 1.30 16.39 0.13
N GLN A 362 2.51 16.91 0.37
CA GLN A 362 3.62 16.77 -0.58
C GLN A 362 4.15 15.34 -0.64
N ALA A 363 4.23 14.62 0.48
CA ALA A 363 4.64 13.21 0.52
C ALA A 363 3.77 12.34 -0.39
N LEU A 364 2.45 12.53 -0.37
CA LEU A 364 1.56 11.83 -1.28
C LEU A 364 1.82 12.19 -2.75
N ALA A 365 2.03 13.49 -3.04
CA ALA A 365 2.34 13.91 -4.40
C ALA A 365 3.64 13.28 -4.90
N ILE A 366 4.64 13.13 -4.03
CA ILE A 366 5.88 12.41 -4.30
C ILE A 366 5.58 10.94 -4.60
N LEU A 367 4.90 10.23 -3.69
CA LEU A 367 4.56 8.81 -3.85
C LEU A 367 3.83 8.54 -5.17
N MET A 368 2.86 9.38 -5.54
CA MET A 368 2.05 9.20 -6.75
C MET A 368 2.74 9.60 -8.05
N THR A 369 3.84 10.35 -8.01
CA THR A 369 4.55 10.80 -9.21
C THR A 369 5.82 9.98 -9.50
N PHE A 370 6.37 9.27 -8.50
CA PHE A 370 7.45 8.31 -8.72
C PHE A 370 6.97 7.04 -9.44
N PRO A 371 7.88 6.29 -10.11
CA PRO A 371 7.57 4.96 -10.64
C PRO A 371 7.29 3.96 -9.51
N GLY A 372 6.69 2.82 -9.86
CA GLY A 372 6.36 1.74 -8.94
C GLY A 372 4.86 1.54 -8.76
N ALA A 373 4.46 0.63 -7.89
CA ALA A 373 3.09 0.39 -7.48
C ALA A 373 2.90 0.91 -6.04
N PRO A 374 2.25 2.08 -5.86
CA PRO A 374 2.13 2.69 -4.54
C PRO A 374 1.12 1.97 -3.66
N TYR A 375 1.48 1.82 -2.38
CA TYR A 375 0.64 1.32 -1.30
C TYR A 375 0.28 2.45 -0.34
N LEU A 376 -0.97 2.46 0.07
CA LEU A 376 -1.53 3.40 1.06
C LEU A 376 -2.06 2.60 2.25
N TYR A 377 -1.65 2.95 3.44
CA TYR A 377 -2.17 2.34 4.65
C TYR A 377 -3.48 3.02 5.06
N TYR A 378 -4.52 2.23 5.44
CA TYR A 378 -5.83 2.78 5.78
C TYR A 378 -5.73 3.93 6.79
N GLY A 379 -6.51 4.98 6.56
CA GLY A 379 -6.52 6.18 7.41
C GLY A 379 -5.45 7.22 7.07
N GLU A 380 -4.49 6.94 6.19
CA GLU A 380 -3.57 7.98 5.71
C GLU A 380 -4.36 9.08 4.97
N GLU A 381 -5.36 8.72 4.19
CA GLU A 381 -6.18 9.66 3.42
C GLU A 381 -7.03 10.61 4.27
N ILE A 382 -7.15 10.34 5.57
CA ILE A 382 -7.77 11.26 6.53
C ILE A 382 -6.78 11.84 7.55
N GLY A 383 -5.50 11.51 7.41
CA GLY A 383 -4.43 12.01 8.29
C GLY A 383 -4.43 11.37 9.67
N MET A 384 -4.73 10.07 9.79
CA MET A 384 -4.63 9.35 11.05
C MET A 384 -3.21 9.42 11.62
N LEU A 385 -3.14 9.47 12.94
CA LEU A 385 -1.91 9.52 13.73
C LEU A 385 -1.67 8.16 14.41
N GLY A 386 -0.42 7.87 14.74
CA GLY A 386 -0.06 6.67 15.49
C GLY A 386 1.44 6.47 15.58
N LEU A 387 1.90 6.07 16.75
CA LEU A 387 3.27 5.69 17.07
C LEU A 387 3.28 4.32 17.72
N LYS A 388 4.44 3.63 17.74
CA LYS A 388 4.59 2.37 18.47
C LYS A 388 4.11 2.49 19.95
N PRO A 389 3.57 1.44 20.56
CA PRO A 389 3.49 0.07 20.06
C PRO A 389 2.48 -0.10 18.92
N ASP A 390 2.52 -1.26 18.26
CA ASP A 390 1.79 -1.55 17.02
C ASP A 390 0.29 -1.35 17.10
N GLU A 391 -0.34 -1.67 18.23
CA GLU A 391 -1.77 -1.45 18.43
C GLU A 391 -2.17 0.00 18.20
N GLN A 392 -1.27 0.95 18.50
CA GLN A 392 -1.53 2.39 18.41
C GLN A 392 -1.27 2.97 17.03
N ILE A 393 -0.59 2.25 16.14
CA ILE A 393 -0.53 2.59 14.71
C ILE A 393 -1.66 1.94 13.92
N ARG A 394 -2.40 1.01 14.56
CA ARG A 394 -3.52 0.22 14.00
C ARG A 394 -4.86 0.63 14.59
N GLU A 395 -4.99 1.86 15.09
CA GLU A 395 -6.21 2.40 15.71
C GLU A 395 -7.41 2.40 14.74
N PRO A 396 -8.67 2.39 15.29
CA PRO A 396 -9.89 2.37 14.50
C PRO A 396 -10.03 3.55 13.54
N PHE A 397 -10.52 3.27 12.32
CA PHE A 397 -10.82 4.29 11.31
C PHE A 397 -11.99 5.20 11.76
N LEU A 398 -11.91 6.50 11.45
CA LEU A 398 -12.91 7.49 11.81
C LEU A 398 -13.82 7.79 10.60
N TRP A 399 -14.96 7.09 10.51
CA TRP A 399 -15.93 7.28 9.41
C TRP A 399 -16.74 8.57 9.57
N ASP A 400 -17.21 8.85 10.79
CA ASP A 400 -17.99 10.04 11.16
C ASP A 400 -17.62 10.49 12.59
N ALA A 401 -18.20 11.59 13.06
CA ALA A 401 -18.08 12.00 14.45
C ALA A 401 -18.56 10.88 15.39
N LYS A 402 -17.91 10.72 16.56
CA LYS A 402 -18.07 9.59 17.47
C LYS A 402 -19.54 9.24 17.78
N GLU A 403 -20.38 10.28 17.97
CA GLU A 403 -21.80 10.10 18.30
C GLU A 403 -22.64 9.57 17.13
N LYS A 404 -22.13 9.66 15.91
CA LYS A 404 -22.82 9.26 14.67
C LYS A 404 -22.20 8.07 14.00
N ASP A 405 -20.99 7.68 14.44
CA ASP A 405 -20.18 6.64 13.81
C ASP A 405 -20.55 5.26 14.35
N SER A 406 -21.60 4.68 13.82
CA SER A 406 -22.05 3.32 14.14
C SER A 406 -21.16 2.23 13.53
N LYS A 407 -20.19 2.59 12.68
CA LYS A 407 -19.30 1.66 11.97
C LYS A 407 -17.87 1.68 12.50
N ARG A 408 -17.60 2.53 13.51
CA ARG A 408 -16.29 2.62 14.14
C ARG A 408 -16.02 1.39 15.00
N ALA A 409 -14.94 0.68 14.70
CA ALA A 409 -14.45 -0.39 15.58
C ALA A 409 -14.03 0.15 16.96
N ARG A 410 -14.05 -0.69 18.00
CA ARG A 410 -13.81 -0.30 19.39
C ARG A 410 -12.99 -1.35 20.16
N TRP A 411 -12.25 -2.19 19.44
CA TRP A 411 -11.41 -3.24 20.03
C TRP A 411 -10.27 -2.67 20.88
N ILE A 412 -9.89 -1.40 20.64
CA ILE A 412 -8.92 -0.62 21.42
C ILE A 412 -9.43 0.81 21.59
N GLU A 413 -9.14 1.42 22.74
CA GLU A 413 -9.37 2.86 22.92
C GLU A 413 -8.26 3.64 22.21
N PRO A 414 -8.60 4.51 21.22
CA PRO A 414 -7.60 5.23 20.45
C PRO A 414 -6.88 6.27 21.29
N LYS A 415 -5.55 6.31 21.16
CA LYS A 415 -4.68 7.27 21.84
C LYS A 415 -4.30 8.45 20.95
N TYR A 416 -4.09 8.19 19.67
CA TYR A 416 -3.58 9.18 18.73
C TYR A 416 -4.65 9.67 17.77
N SER A 417 -5.44 8.78 17.20
CA SER A 417 -6.47 9.10 16.20
C SER A 417 -7.84 9.20 16.83
N THR A 418 -8.14 10.37 17.40
CA THR A 418 -9.41 10.70 18.06
C THR A 418 -10.13 11.79 17.30
N ASP A 419 -11.42 12.01 17.60
CA ASP A 419 -12.19 13.14 17.04
C ASP A 419 -11.61 14.54 17.38
N ALA A 420 -10.71 14.61 18.37
CA ALA A 420 -10.01 15.84 18.72
C ALA A 420 -8.73 16.06 17.89
N THR A 421 -8.16 15.00 17.33
CA THR A 421 -6.87 15.05 16.63
C THR A 421 -6.98 14.80 15.13
N VAL A 422 -8.01 14.10 14.68
CA VAL A 422 -8.24 13.72 13.29
C VAL A 422 -9.67 14.09 12.89
N THR A 423 -9.82 14.86 11.85
CA THR A 423 -11.14 15.18 11.29
C THR A 423 -11.71 13.93 10.61
N PRO A 424 -12.89 13.41 11.02
CA PRO A 424 -13.48 12.23 10.42
C PRO A 424 -13.79 12.36 8.93
N LEU A 425 -13.81 11.22 8.22
CA LEU A 425 -14.01 11.17 6.77
C LEU A 425 -15.26 11.93 6.30
N ALA A 426 -16.40 11.78 6.99
CA ALA A 426 -17.65 12.43 6.59
C ALA A 426 -17.50 13.96 6.47
N GLN A 427 -16.71 14.58 7.34
CA GLN A 427 -16.41 16.01 7.29
C GLN A 427 -15.38 16.31 6.20
N GLN A 428 -14.36 15.49 6.03
CA GLN A 428 -13.33 15.69 5.01
C GLN A 428 -13.88 15.59 3.58
N ARG A 429 -14.90 14.76 3.34
CA ARG A 429 -15.54 14.64 2.02
C ARG A 429 -16.09 15.96 1.48
N VAL A 430 -16.62 16.81 2.36
CA VAL A 430 -17.23 18.10 1.98
C VAL A 430 -16.25 19.27 2.01
N ASP A 431 -15.06 19.09 2.58
CA ASP A 431 -13.99 20.09 2.60
C ASP A 431 -13.02 19.86 1.43
N GLY A 432 -13.10 20.71 0.40
CA GLY A 432 -12.23 20.63 -0.78
C GLY A 432 -10.72 20.75 -0.49
N SER A 433 -10.34 21.28 0.69
CA SER A 433 -8.95 21.44 1.13
C SER A 433 -8.43 20.27 1.98
N SER A 434 -9.30 19.31 2.34
CA SER A 434 -9.00 18.17 3.19
C SER A 434 -7.91 17.23 2.64
N TYR A 435 -7.36 16.41 3.50
CA TYR A 435 -6.45 15.34 3.09
C TYR A 435 -7.14 14.36 2.13
N PHE A 436 -8.36 13.93 2.44
CA PHE A 436 -9.11 13.00 1.61
C PHE A 436 -9.29 13.48 0.17
N ASN A 437 -9.73 14.74 -0.03
CA ASN A 437 -9.89 15.29 -1.37
C ASN A 437 -8.55 15.54 -2.07
N HIS A 438 -7.49 15.80 -1.32
CA HIS A 438 -6.14 15.88 -1.87
C HIS A 438 -5.65 14.49 -2.35
N TYR A 439 -5.85 13.42 -1.57
CA TYR A 439 -5.53 12.04 -1.94
C TYR A 439 -6.25 11.64 -3.23
N LYS A 440 -7.57 11.83 -3.30
CA LYS A 440 -8.36 11.57 -4.52
C LYS A 440 -7.78 12.30 -5.74
N LYS A 441 -7.45 13.58 -5.60
CA LYS A 441 -6.92 14.41 -6.69
C LYS A 441 -5.59 13.87 -7.21
N VAL A 442 -4.67 13.48 -6.33
CA VAL A 442 -3.32 13.07 -6.72
C VAL A 442 -3.30 11.62 -7.23
N ILE A 443 -4.14 10.73 -6.68
CA ILE A 443 -4.35 9.39 -7.22
C ILE A 443 -4.93 9.47 -8.64
N ALA A 444 -5.96 10.29 -8.86
CA ALA A 444 -6.55 10.52 -10.17
C ALA A 444 -5.54 11.11 -11.17
N LEU A 445 -4.65 12.01 -10.73
CA LEU A 445 -3.54 12.52 -11.54
C LEU A 445 -2.68 11.37 -12.07
N ARG A 446 -2.24 10.44 -11.19
CA ARG A 446 -1.43 9.28 -11.58
C ARG A 446 -2.16 8.40 -12.59
N GLN A 447 -3.41 8.05 -12.30
CA GLN A 447 -4.19 7.10 -13.11
C GLN A 447 -4.57 7.66 -14.49
N SER A 448 -4.76 8.97 -14.59
CA SER A 448 -5.08 9.62 -15.87
C SER A 448 -3.87 9.94 -16.74
N ASN A 449 -2.64 9.74 -16.23
CA ASN A 449 -1.40 10.07 -16.93
C ASN A 449 -0.48 8.85 -17.06
N PRO A 450 -0.44 8.20 -18.26
CA PRO A 450 0.41 7.02 -18.48
C PRO A 450 1.88 7.24 -18.14
N ALA A 451 2.41 8.44 -18.37
CA ALA A 451 3.78 8.76 -18.00
C ALA A 451 4.01 8.64 -16.48
N LEU A 452 3.04 9.06 -15.64
CA LEU A 452 3.15 8.93 -14.19
C LEU A 452 2.92 7.48 -13.72
N ALA A 453 1.97 6.77 -14.35
CA ALA A 453 1.65 5.40 -13.97
C ALA A 453 2.77 4.41 -14.31
N ILE A 454 3.14 4.32 -15.59
CA ILE A 454 4.03 3.28 -16.12
C ILE A 454 5.28 3.81 -16.83
N GLY A 455 5.51 5.13 -16.83
CA GLY A 455 6.66 5.75 -17.53
C GLY A 455 8.00 5.48 -16.84
N SER A 456 9.08 5.69 -17.59
CA SER A 456 10.46 5.69 -17.08
C SER A 456 10.70 6.83 -16.09
N LEU A 457 11.78 6.74 -15.33
CA LEU A 457 12.33 7.82 -14.52
C LEU A 457 13.61 8.34 -15.18
N GLU A 458 13.59 9.59 -15.63
CA GLU A 458 14.71 10.21 -16.33
C GLU A 458 15.16 11.50 -15.63
N SER A 459 16.46 11.77 -15.70
CA SER A 459 17.01 13.02 -15.16
C SER A 459 16.66 14.22 -16.05
N VAL A 460 16.56 15.39 -15.44
CA VAL A 460 16.50 16.67 -16.16
C VAL A 460 17.90 17.19 -16.46
N LYS A 461 18.07 17.88 -17.57
CA LYS A 461 19.36 18.52 -17.91
C LYS A 461 19.66 19.76 -17.08
N GLN A 462 18.61 20.45 -16.63
CA GLN A 462 18.72 21.68 -15.84
C GLN A 462 19.12 21.36 -14.41
N THR A 463 20.03 22.16 -13.84
CA THR A 463 20.42 22.08 -12.44
C THR A 463 19.42 22.86 -11.58
N TYR A 464 19.01 22.26 -10.47
CA TYR A 464 18.10 22.85 -9.49
C TYR A 464 18.77 22.92 -8.10
N PRO A 465 18.33 23.82 -7.22
CA PRO A 465 18.73 23.80 -5.81
C PRO A 465 18.45 22.45 -5.16
N LYS A 466 19.19 22.08 -4.11
CA LYS A 466 19.01 20.80 -3.39
C LYS A 466 17.58 20.58 -2.86
N SER A 467 16.88 21.66 -2.55
CA SER A 467 15.48 21.64 -2.10
C SER A 467 14.49 21.30 -3.21
N VAL A 468 14.91 21.32 -4.48
CA VAL A 468 14.06 20.98 -5.62
C VAL A 468 14.43 19.62 -6.17
N MET A 469 13.49 18.68 -6.10
CA MET A 469 13.55 17.41 -6.79
C MET A 469 12.85 17.58 -8.14
N ALA A 470 13.57 17.32 -9.24
CA ALA A 470 13.04 17.44 -10.58
C ALA A 470 13.42 16.22 -11.43
N PHE A 471 12.45 15.65 -12.11
CA PHE A 471 12.65 14.51 -13.01
C PHE A 471 11.60 14.47 -14.12
N VAL A 472 11.91 13.74 -15.19
CA VAL A 472 10.98 13.48 -16.28
C VAL A 472 10.42 12.06 -16.12
N ARG A 473 9.11 11.94 -16.34
CA ARG A 473 8.43 10.66 -16.54
C ARG A 473 8.02 10.55 -17.99
N ARG A 474 8.35 9.42 -18.63
CA ARG A 474 8.07 9.20 -20.04
C ARG A 474 7.42 7.86 -20.29
N SER A 475 6.29 7.87 -20.98
CA SER A 475 5.66 6.69 -21.60
C SER A 475 5.72 6.80 -23.12
N ALA A 476 5.16 5.82 -23.85
CA ALA A 476 5.13 5.83 -25.31
C ALA A 476 4.51 7.12 -25.89
N ASP A 477 3.43 7.62 -25.26
CA ASP A 477 2.60 8.70 -25.80
C ASP A 477 2.61 9.98 -24.96
N GLN A 478 3.37 10.02 -23.86
CA GLN A 478 3.33 11.14 -22.93
C GLN A 478 4.69 11.37 -22.26
N GLU A 479 5.05 12.64 -22.14
CA GLU A 479 6.20 13.10 -21.37
C GLU A 479 5.75 14.19 -20.40
N VAL A 480 6.13 14.06 -19.15
CA VAL A 480 5.82 15.06 -18.11
C VAL A 480 7.07 15.37 -17.27
N LEU A 481 7.22 16.64 -16.93
CA LEU A 481 8.20 17.12 -15.97
C LEU A 481 7.53 17.20 -14.61
N VAL A 482 8.12 16.55 -13.62
CA VAL A 482 7.70 16.57 -12.22
C VAL A 482 8.68 17.40 -11.42
N LEU A 483 8.16 18.32 -10.60
CA LEU A 483 8.95 19.14 -9.69
C LEU A 483 8.31 19.09 -8.30
N HIS A 484 9.16 18.84 -7.28
CA HIS A 484 8.79 18.97 -5.87
C HIS A 484 9.77 19.90 -5.19
N HIS A 485 9.28 21.02 -4.66
CA HIS A 485 10.06 21.95 -3.88
C HIS A 485 9.83 21.68 -2.39
N LEU A 486 10.85 21.19 -1.70
CA LEU A 486 10.81 20.77 -0.30
C LEU A 486 11.27 21.88 0.68
N GLY A 487 11.71 23.02 0.14
CA GLY A 487 12.24 24.13 0.96
C GLY A 487 11.13 24.97 1.59
N LYS A 488 11.53 25.81 2.56
CA LYS A 488 10.64 26.70 3.33
C LYS A 488 10.37 28.04 2.65
N GLU A 489 11.18 28.42 1.67
CA GLU A 489 11.03 29.71 0.98
C GLU A 489 10.58 29.48 -0.45
N GLY A 490 9.79 30.40 -0.99
CA GLY A 490 9.35 30.31 -2.38
C GLY A 490 10.53 30.52 -3.35
N LEU A 491 10.52 29.83 -4.49
CA LEU A 491 11.51 29.89 -5.54
C LEU A 491 10.89 30.29 -6.88
N GLU A 492 11.55 31.17 -7.61
CA GLU A 492 11.24 31.47 -9.00
C GLU A 492 12.31 30.80 -9.92
N LEU A 493 11.84 29.98 -10.86
CA LEU A 493 12.71 29.16 -11.70
C LEU A 493 12.23 29.19 -13.16
N PRO A 494 13.15 29.12 -14.15
CA PRO A 494 12.76 28.97 -15.55
C PRO A 494 12.19 27.57 -15.80
N ILE A 495 11.20 27.50 -16.67
CA ILE A 495 10.63 26.24 -17.16
C ILE A 495 11.53 25.68 -18.26
N PRO A 496 11.96 24.42 -18.20
CA PRO A 496 12.71 23.78 -19.27
C PRO A 496 11.95 23.83 -20.61
N GLU A 497 12.71 24.02 -21.69
CA GLU A 497 12.15 24.07 -23.04
C GLU A 497 11.28 22.81 -23.35
N GLY A 498 10.16 23.05 -23.99
CA GLY A 498 9.20 22.00 -24.39
C GLY A 498 8.17 21.67 -23.34
N PHE A 499 8.29 22.13 -22.09
CA PHE A 499 7.28 21.96 -21.05
C PHE A 499 6.55 23.28 -20.80
N GLY A 500 5.24 23.23 -20.53
CA GLY A 500 4.53 24.48 -20.30
C GLY A 500 3.12 24.34 -19.75
N SER A 501 2.43 23.24 -20.03
CA SER A 501 1.04 23.04 -19.61
C SER A 501 0.96 22.33 -18.25
N PRO A 502 0.55 23.02 -17.16
CA PRO A 502 0.40 22.36 -15.86
C PRO A 502 -0.79 21.42 -15.89
N ILE A 503 -0.54 20.15 -15.58
CA ILE A 503 -1.57 19.13 -15.34
C ILE A 503 -1.83 18.90 -13.84
N TYR A 504 -0.91 19.37 -13.00
CA TYR A 504 -1.07 19.45 -11.56
C TYR A 504 -0.23 20.59 -11.00
N ALA A 505 -0.77 21.31 -10.05
CA ALA A 505 -0.08 22.32 -9.28
C ALA A 505 -0.65 22.36 -7.85
N SER A 506 0.27 22.42 -6.86
CA SER A 506 -0.10 22.75 -5.48
C SER A 506 -0.62 24.19 -5.40
N GLU A 507 -1.32 24.49 -4.32
CA GLU A 507 -1.81 25.84 -4.06
C GLU A 507 -0.66 26.87 -4.06
N GLY A 508 -0.91 28.03 -4.65
CA GLY A 508 0.06 29.13 -4.75
C GLY A 508 1.14 28.96 -5.84
N VAL A 509 1.26 27.78 -6.48
CA VAL A 509 2.14 27.61 -7.64
C VAL A 509 1.61 28.43 -8.82
N THR A 510 2.50 29.16 -9.50
CA THR A 510 2.16 29.87 -10.73
C THR A 510 3.13 29.54 -11.88
N VAL A 511 2.56 29.51 -13.09
CA VAL A 511 3.31 29.26 -14.33
C VAL A 511 2.96 30.40 -15.30
N LYS A 512 3.95 31.26 -15.61
CA LYS A 512 3.74 32.45 -16.46
C LYS A 512 5.01 32.78 -17.26
N LYS A 513 4.87 33.08 -18.54
CA LYS A 513 5.95 33.62 -19.40
C LYS A 513 7.26 32.82 -19.34
N GLY A 514 7.19 31.49 -19.32
CA GLY A 514 8.37 30.63 -19.26
C GLY A 514 9.03 30.53 -17.88
N MET A 515 8.40 31.11 -16.85
CA MET A 515 8.83 31.03 -15.45
C MET A 515 7.80 30.29 -14.61
N MET A 516 8.24 29.62 -13.56
CA MET A 516 7.42 29.02 -12.53
C MET A 516 7.79 29.57 -11.16
N TYR A 517 6.80 29.85 -10.34
CA TYR A 517 6.97 30.14 -8.92
C TYR A 517 6.49 28.93 -8.11
N LEU A 518 7.38 28.40 -7.27
CA LEU A 518 7.13 27.26 -6.39
C LEU A 518 7.14 27.75 -4.94
N PRO A 519 5.99 27.83 -4.26
CA PRO A 519 5.95 28.10 -2.82
C PRO A 519 6.66 27.01 -2.01
N ALA A 520 6.85 27.23 -0.72
CA ALA A 520 7.31 26.21 0.22
C ALA A 520 6.46 24.92 0.13
N ASN A 521 7.09 23.77 0.21
CA ASN A 521 6.46 22.44 0.21
C ASN A 521 5.42 22.28 -0.93
N SER A 522 5.81 22.59 -2.15
CA SER A 522 4.91 22.57 -3.31
C SER A 522 5.34 21.56 -4.37
N SER A 523 4.37 21.18 -5.19
CA SER A 523 4.58 20.24 -6.30
C SER A 523 3.94 20.78 -7.58
N LEU A 524 4.60 20.54 -8.71
CA LEU A 524 4.16 20.94 -10.05
C LEU A 524 4.42 19.80 -11.03
N VAL A 525 3.44 19.48 -11.87
CA VAL A 525 3.61 18.55 -12.98
C VAL A 525 3.23 19.27 -14.27
N LEU A 526 4.18 19.35 -15.19
CA LEU A 526 4.03 19.99 -16.49
C LEU A 526 4.02 18.94 -17.60
N LYS A 527 3.11 19.08 -18.54
CA LYS A 527 3.09 18.28 -19.77
C LYS A 527 3.96 18.98 -20.83
N LYS A 528 4.63 18.16 -21.62
CA LYS A 528 5.36 18.61 -22.81
C LYS A 528 4.42 19.01 -23.93
#